data_c19e992c8be6ac3809ff8171b5a3f7d2
#
_entry.id   c19e992c8be6ac3809ff8171b5a3f7d2
#
_cell.length_a   1.000
_cell.length_b   1.000
_cell.length_c   1.000
_cell.angle_alpha   90.00
_cell.angle_beta   90.00
_cell.angle_gamma   90.00
#
_symmetry.space_group_name_H-M   'P 1'
#
loop_
_entity.id
_entity.type
_entity.pdbx_description
1 polymer ?
#
loop_
_entity_poly.entity_id
_entity_poly.type
_entity_poly.pdbx_seq_one_letter_code
_entity_poly.pdbx_strand_id
1 'polypeptide(L)'
;MCSWCWAFKPTWDRVKEELLGQVKVNYLLGGLAPESNQPMAIETRKYVKGNWKRIQEMIPDTRFNYDFWTSCEPRRSTYPACRAVICAKQQHPDFENLMIYGIQKSYYLEAQNPSNDDVLINIAESLGLDIEKFKMDLKSSQINEILIDEIKLTRSMDINSMPSLALKINGTLKGIDIDYLDANYIVKQIIP
;
A
#
# COMPACT_ATOMS: atom_id res chain seq x y z
N MET A 1 -1.19 -6.82 2.80
CA MET A 1 -1.56 -5.39 2.82
C MET A 1 -1.37 -4.85 4.22
N CYS A 2 -1.08 -3.56 4.34
CA CYS A 2 -0.93 -2.87 5.63
C CYS A 2 -2.25 -2.18 6.00
N SER A 3 -2.93 -2.64 7.04
CA SER A 3 -4.21 -2.05 7.49
C SER A 3 -4.05 -0.66 8.08
N TRP A 4 -2.92 -0.37 8.71
CA TRP A 4 -2.59 0.98 9.17
C TRP A 4 -2.38 1.97 8.02
N CYS A 5 -1.83 1.53 6.88
CA CYS A 5 -1.75 2.37 5.68
C CYS A 5 -3.14 2.71 5.12
N TRP A 6 -4.09 1.78 5.20
CA TRP A 6 -5.48 2.02 4.83
C TRP A 6 -6.13 3.05 5.74
N ALA A 7 -5.96 2.90 7.06
CA ALA A 7 -6.49 3.84 8.04
C ALA A 7 -5.86 5.25 7.93
N PHE A 8 -4.60 5.32 7.52
CA PHE A 8 -3.90 6.59 7.33
C PHE A 8 -4.29 7.33 6.04
N LYS A 9 -4.86 6.63 5.08
CA LYS A 9 -5.16 7.19 3.76
C LYS A 9 -5.94 8.51 3.78
N PRO A 10 -7.04 8.67 4.54
CA PRO A 10 -7.79 9.94 4.55
C PRO A 10 -6.95 11.13 5.03
N THR A 11 -6.16 10.95 6.06
CA THR A 11 -5.24 11.99 6.57
C THR A 11 -4.12 12.26 5.58
N TRP A 12 -3.55 11.22 4.96
CA TRP A 12 -2.53 11.37 3.93
C TRP A 12 -3.03 12.11 2.69
N ASP A 13 -4.26 11.88 2.28
CA ASP A 13 -4.85 12.61 1.14
C ASP A 13 -4.94 14.11 1.45
N ARG A 14 -5.35 14.51 2.66
CA ARG A 14 -5.36 15.92 3.10
C ARG A 14 -3.94 16.51 3.12
N VAL A 15 -2.97 15.78 3.66
CA VAL A 15 -1.56 16.22 3.66
C VAL A 15 -1.08 16.48 2.24
N LYS A 16 -1.39 15.60 1.29
CA LYS A 16 -1.01 15.81 -0.12
C LYS A 16 -1.69 17.03 -0.76
N GLU A 17 -2.95 17.28 -0.43
CA GLU A 17 -3.69 18.46 -0.90
C GLU A 17 -3.05 19.75 -0.37
N GLU A 18 -2.72 19.81 0.91
CA GLU A 18 -2.08 20.99 1.52
C GLU A 18 -0.65 21.22 1.03
N LEU A 19 0.07 20.16 0.68
CA LEU A 19 1.46 20.22 0.16
C LEU A 19 1.53 20.35 -1.38
N LEU A 20 0.39 20.46 -2.06
CA LEU A 20 0.34 20.47 -3.51
C LEU A 20 1.23 21.59 -4.11
N GLY A 21 2.12 21.19 -5.02
CA GLY A 21 3.06 22.11 -5.67
C GLY A 21 4.27 22.53 -4.81
N GLN A 22 4.32 22.16 -3.53
CA GLN A 22 5.41 22.52 -2.61
C GLN A 22 6.43 21.39 -2.43
N VAL A 23 5.97 20.14 -2.50
CA VAL A 23 6.83 18.96 -2.39
C VAL A 23 6.50 17.93 -3.46
N LYS A 24 7.50 17.15 -3.85
CA LYS A 24 7.31 15.97 -4.70
C LYS A 24 7.11 14.75 -3.84
N VAL A 25 5.95 14.11 -3.97
CA VAL A 25 5.66 12.83 -3.30
C VAL A 25 6.15 11.67 -4.16
N ASN A 26 6.89 10.75 -3.55
CA ASN A 26 7.30 9.50 -4.16
C ASN A 26 6.89 8.34 -3.23
N TYR A 27 6.27 7.30 -3.77
CA TYR A 27 5.96 6.10 -3.02
C TYR A 27 7.08 5.07 -3.16
N LEU A 28 7.35 4.37 -2.08
CA LEU A 28 8.24 3.21 -2.06
C LEU A 28 7.46 2.01 -1.49
N LEU A 29 7.59 0.88 -2.17
CA LEU A 29 6.92 -0.35 -1.79
C LEU A 29 7.78 -1.13 -0.79
N GLY A 30 7.33 -1.19 0.45
CA GLY A 30 8.10 -1.81 1.53
C GLY A 30 8.06 -3.35 1.58
N GLY A 31 7.28 -4.01 0.72
CA GLY A 31 7.25 -5.48 0.63
C GLY A 31 7.01 -6.19 1.96
N LEU A 32 5.84 -5.95 2.60
CA LEU A 32 5.53 -6.39 3.95
C LEU A 32 5.67 -7.92 4.17
N ALA A 33 5.41 -8.72 3.14
CA ALA A 33 5.59 -10.17 3.18
C ALA A 33 5.93 -10.72 1.79
N PRO A 34 6.92 -11.62 1.69
CA PRO A 34 7.26 -12.29 0.44
C PRO A 34 6.07 -13.03 -0.17
N GLU A 35 6.18 -13.35 -1.45
CA GLU A 35 5.17 -14.16 -2.14
C GLU A 35 5.04 -15.54 -1.50
N SER A 36 3.81 -15.97 -1.31
CA SER A 36 3.50 -17.27 -0.72
C SER A 36 2.16 -17.78 -1.22
N ASN A 37 2.11 -19.08 -1.54
CA ASN A 37 0.89 -19.82 -1.86
C ASN A 37 0.31 -20.53 -0.62
N GLN A 38 0.98 -20.44 0.52
CA GLN A 38 0.50 -21.09 1.74
C GLN A 38 -0.63 -20.29 2.39
N PRO A 39 -1.69 -20.94 2.87
CA PRO A 39 -2.70 -20.29 3.68
C PRO A 39 -2.08 -19.56 4.87
N MET A 40 -2.64 -18.42 5.21
CA MET A 40 -2.18 -17.65 6.37
C MET A 40 -2.38 -18.48 7.66
N ALA A 41 -1.34 -18.62 8.46
CA ALA A 41 -1.40 -19.30 9.75
C ALA A 41 -2.50 -18.69 10.64
N ILE A 42 -3.17 -19.54 11.42
CA ILE A 42 -4.32 -19.16 12.27
C ILE A 42 -3.97 -18.00 13.21
N GLU A 43 -2.79 -18.04 13.83
CA GLU A 43 -2.35 -16.99 14.76
C GLU A 43 -2.11 -15.66 14.03
N THR A 44 -1.53 -15.69 12.83
CA THR A 44 -1.37 -14.50 12.01
C THR A 44 -2.72 -13.94 11.58
N ARG A 45 -3.70 -14.81 11.24
CA ARG A 45 -5.06 -14.41 10.90
C ARG A 45 -5.75 -13.71 12.07
N LYS A 46 -5.66 -14.27 13.27
CA LYS A 46 -6.18 -13.67 14.50
C LYS A 46 -5.53 -12.30 14.77
N TYR A 47 -4.22 -12.22 14.65
CA TYR A 47 -3.47 -10.97 14.84
C TYR A 47 -3.90 -9.87 13.86
N VAL A 48 -3.97 -10.19 12.56
CA VAL A 48 -4.38 -9.19 11.54
C VAL A 48 -5.83 -8.75 11.74
N LYS A 49 -6.73 -9.70 12.04
CA LYS A 49 -8.13 -9.39 12.36
C LYS A 49 -8.26 -8.54 13.64
N GLY A 50 -7.43 -8.79 14.63
CA GLY A 50 -7.32 -7.96 15.85
C GLY A 50 -6.86 -6.55 15.56
N ASN A 51 -5.90 -6.38 14.64
CA ASN A 51 -5.47 -5.06 14.19
C ASN A 51 -6.61 -4.26 13.51
N TRP A 52 -7.48 -4.89 12.72
CA TRP A 52 -8.63 -4.21 12.13
C TRP A 52 -9.57 -3.65 13.21
N LYS A 53 -9.87 -4.45 14.24
CA LYS A 53 -10.68 -4.00 15.38
C LYS A 53 -10.04 -2.82 16.10
N ARG A 54 -8.74 -2.95 16.45
CA ARG A 54 -7.99 -1.90 17.12
C ARG A 54 -7.98 -0.60 16.31
N ILE A 55 -7.83 -0.69 15.00
CA ILE A 55 -7.88 0.49 14.11
C ILE A 55 -9.25 1.16 14.21
N GLN A 56 -10.35 0.41 14.18
CA GLN A 56 -11.69 0.97 14.27
C GLN A 56 -11.97 1.61 15.64
N GLU A 57 -11.36 1.10 16.72
CA GLU A 57 -11.43 1.73 18.05
C GLU A 57 -10.67 3.06 18.09
N MET A 58 -9.52 3.16 17.41
CA MET A 58 -8.66 4.37 17.40
C MET A 58 -9.09 5.37 16.32
N ILE A 59 -9.61 4.89 15.19
CA ILE A 59 -9.98 5.67 14.00
C ILE A 59 -11.36 5.18 13.53
N PRO A 60 -12.46 5.62 14.19
CA PRO A 60 -13.81 5.05 14.02
C PRO A 60 -14.35 5.05 12.59
N ASP A 61 -13.92 6.03 11.76
CA ASP A 61 -14.36 6.13 10.35
C ASP A 61 -13.70 5.12 9.42
N THR A 62 -12.71 4.35 9.91
CA THR A 62 -12.07 3.31 9.11
C THR A 62 -13.00 2.11 8.92
N ARG A 63 -13.31 1.80 7.66
CA ARG A 63 -14.19 0.70 7.31
C ARG A 63 -13.40 -0.54 6.91
N PHE A 64 -13.87 -1.70 7.38
CA PHE A 64 -13.38 -3.01 6.98
C PHE A 64 -14.54 -3.95 6.69
N ASN A 65 -14.45 -4.72 5.61
CA ASN A 65 -15.38 -5.81 5.33
C ASN A 65 -14.80 -7.11 5.90
N TYR A 66 -15.39 -7.58 6.99
CA TYR A 66 -14.94 -8.79 7.69
C TYR A 66 -15.28 -10.09 6.94
N ASP A 67 -16.11 -10.04 5.90
CA ASP A 67 -16.40 -11.20 5.04
C ASP A 67 -15.13 -11.73 4.36
N PHE A 68 -14.10 -10.88 4.19
CA PHE A 68 -12.79 -11.33 3.73
C PHE A 68 -12.27 -12.57 4.48
N TRP A 69 -12.52 -12.66 5.77
CA TRP A 69 -12.01 -13.74 6.62
C TRP A 69 -12.78 -15.05 6.49
N THR A 70 -13.93 -15.05 5.88
CA THR A 70 -14.83 -16.20 5.68
C THR A 70 -15.00 -16.58 4.22
N SER A 71 -14.98 -15.59 3.30
CA SER A 71 -15.18 -15.81 1.87
C SER A 71 -13.88 -15.97 1.08
N CYS A 72 -12.73 -15.60 1.65
CA CYS A 72 -11.42 -15.77 1.03
C CYS A 72 -10.54 -16.77 1.77
N GLU A 73 -9.56 -17.32 1.07
CA GLU A 73 -8.41 -17.99 1.67
C GLU A 73 -7.26 -17.00 1.84
N PRO A 74 -7.08 -16.40 3.04
CA PRO A 74 -6.05 -15.39 3.24
C PRO A 74 -4.64 -15.98 3.12
N ARG A 75 -3.76 -15.26 2.44
CA ARG A 75 -2.32 -15.56 2.37
C ARG A 75 -1.51 -14.38 2.90
N ARG A 76 -0.37 -14.66 3.53
CA ARG A 76 0.59 -13.63 3.90
C ARG A 76 1.54 -13.40 2.72
N SER A 77 1.04 -12.73 1.69
CA SER A 77 1.71 -12.53 0.42
C SER A 77 1.36 -11.13 -0.10
N THR A 78 2.33 -10.21 -0.15
CA THR A 78 2.10 -8.82 -0.58
C THR A 78 2.87 -8.46 -1.85
N TYR A 79 3.86 -9.26 -2.24
CA TYR A 79 4.66 -8.99 -3.43
C TYR A 79 3.86 -8.94 -4.73
N PRO A 80 2.85 -9.80 -4.98
CA PRO A 80 2.02 -9.68 -6.19
C PRO A 80 1.35 -8.31 -6.29
N ALA A 81 0.76 -7.82 -5.20
CA ALA A 81 0.13 -6.51 -5.17
C ALA A 81 1.15 -5.36 -5.34
N CYS A 82 2.36 -5.50 -4.79
CA CYS A 82 3.43 -4.52 -5.01
C CYS A 82 3.86 -4.49 -6.48
N ARG A 83 4.06 -5.65 -7.11
CA ARG A 83 4.36 -5.71 -8.56
C ARG A 83 3.25 -5.07 -9.39
N ALA A 84 1.99 -5.29 -9.04
CA ALA A 84 0.86 -4.68 -9.72
C ALA A 84 0.91 -3.14 -9.70
N VAL A 85 1.32 -2.54 -8.58
CA VAL A 85 1.53 -1.09 -8.48
C VAL A 85 2.65 -0.63 -9.42
N ILE A 86 3.76 -1.35 -9.47
CA ILE A 86 4.89 -1.03 -10.38
C ILE A 86 4.43 -1.15 -11.84
N CYS A 87 3.73 -2.22 -12.21
CA CYS A 87 3.19 -2.41 -13.56
C CYS A 87 2.28 -1.25 -13.99
N ALA A 88 1.41 -0.82 -13.10
CA ALA A 88 0.52 0.31 -13.37
C ALA A 88 1.30 1.62 -13.56
N LYS A 89 2.24 1.93 -12.66
CA LYS A 89 3.12 3.09 -12.74
C LYS A 89 3.96 3.12 -14.03
N GLN A 90 4.41 1.95 -14.51
CA GLN A 90 5.16 1.85 -15.76
C GLN A 90 4.34 2.14 -17.01
N GLN A 91 3.03 1.95 -16.97
CA GLN A 91 2.16 2.37 -18.06
C GLN A 91 1.91 3.88 -18.04
N HIS A 92 1.63 4.46 -16.87
CA HIS A 92 1.60 5.90 -16.66
C HIS A 92 1.71 6.23 -15.15
N PRO A 93 2.45 7.28 -14.75
CA PRO A 93 2.67 7.62 -13.34
C PRO A 93 1.37 7.82 -12.52
N ASP A 94 0.32 8.34 -13.11
CA ASP A 94 -0.96 8.58 -12.43
C ASP A 94 -1.65 7.29 -11.98
N PHE A 95 -1.36 6.16 -12.63
CA PHE A 95 -1.91 4.87 -12.24
C PHE A 95 -1.32 4.31 -10.95
N GLU A 96 -0.17 4.81 -10.47
CA GLU A 96 0.40 4.36 -9.20
C GLU A 96 -0.59 4.50 -8.03
N ASN A 97 -1.11 5.70 -7.82
CA ASN A 97 -2.07 5.97 -6.75
C ASN A 97 -3.41 5.26 -6.95
N LEU A 98 -3.88 5.21 -8.18
CA LEU A 98 -5.14 4.55 -8.53
C LEU A 98 -5.06 3.04 -8.27
N MET A 99 -3.95 2.40 -8.62
CA MET A 99 -3.72 0.99 -8.37
C MET A 99 -3.57 0.69 -6.87
N ILE A 100 -2.82 1.52 -6.12
CA ILE A 100 -2.73 1.40 -4.66
C ILE A 100 -4.12 1.45 -4.03
N TYR A 101 -4.94 2.42 -4.42
CA TYR A 101 -6.30 2.57 -3.91
C TYR A 101 -7.20 1.41 -4.30
N GLY A 102 -7.18 0.98 -5.56
CA GLY A 102 -7.94 -0.17 -6.05
C GLY A 102 -7.64 -1.45 -5.27
N ILE A 103 -6.36 -1.74 -5.02
CA ILE A 103 -5.92 -2.88 -4.21
C ILE A 103 -6.41 -2.78 -2.77
N GLN A 104 -6.30 -1.61 -2.15
CA GLN A 104 -6.77 -1.39 -0.78
C GLN A 104 -8.29 -1.53 -0.68
N LYS A 105 -9.04 -0.94 -1.61
CA LYS A 105 -10.49 -1.00 -1.69
C LYS A 105 -10.97 -2.45 -1.85
N SER A 106 -10.41 -3.18 -2.81
CA SER A 106 -10.74 -4.60 -3.05
C SER A 106 -10.50 -5.45 -1.79
N TYR A 107 -9.39 -5.24 -1.08
CA TYR A 107 -9.07 -5.98 0.12
C TYR A 107 -9.94 -5.60 1.32
N TYR A 108 -10.04 -4.30 1.61
CA TYR A 108 -10.63 -3.84 2.87
C TYR A 108 -12.13 -3.63 2.79
N LEU A 109 -12.70 -3.34 1.62
CA LEU A 109 -14.13 -3.05 1.46
C LEU A 109 -14.89 -4.10 0.67
N GLU A 110 -14.24 -4.79 -0.28
CA GLU A 110 -14.91 -5.71 -1.21
C GLU A 110 -14.61 -7.18 -0.92
N ALA A 111 -13.88 -7.46 0.17
CA ALA A 111 -13.53 -8.81 0.59
C ALA A 111 -12.85 -9.65 -0.52
N GLN A 112 -12.03 -9.02 -1.37
CA GLN A 112 -11.26 -9.71 -2.41
C GLN A 112 -9.81 -9.90 -1.97
N ASN A 113 -9.17 -10.99 -2.42
CA ASN A 113 -7.81 -11.30 -2.01
C ASN A 113 -6.77 -10.75 -3.01
N PRO A 114 -6.06 -9.63 -2.71
CA PRO A 114 -5.10 -9.02 -3.63
C PRO A 114 -3.77 -9.80 -3.72
N SER A 115 -3.69 -10.99 -3.14
CA SER A 115 -2.63 -11.96 -3.42
C SER A 115 -2.95 -12.83 -4.63
N ASN A 116 -4.14 -12.68 -5.23
CA ASN A 116 -4.57 -13.39 -6.44
C ASN A 116 -4.37 -12.49 -7.66
N ASP A 117 -3.76 -13.04 -8.72
CA ASP A 117 -3.48 -12.31 -9.96
C ASP A 117 -4.76 -11.83 -10.65
N ASP A 118 -5.83 -12.63 -10.63
CA ASP A 118 -7.14 -12.27 -11.21
C ASP A 118 -7.74 -11.02 -10.58
N VAL A 119 -7.64 -10.88 -9.26
CA VAL A 119 -8.07 -9.65 -8.55
C VAL A 119 -7.26 -8.44 -9.02
N LEU A 120 -5.95 -8.59 -9.16
CA LEU A 120 -5.07 -7.50 -9.61
C LEU A 120 -5.33 -7.12 -11.07
N ILE A 121 -5.57 -8.10 -11.93
CA ILE A 121 -5.92 -7.90 -13.35
C ILE A 121 -7.27 -7.18 -13.46
N ASN A 122 -8.29 -7.60 -12.71
CA ASN A 122 -9.60 -6.94 -12.71
C ASN A 122 -9.51 -5.47 -12.26
N ILE A 123 -8.66 -5.17 -11.27
CA ILE A 123 -8.40 -3.78 -10.87
C ILE A 123 -7.75 -3.01 -12.02
N ALA A 124 -6.71 -3.57 -12.66
CA ALA A 124 -6.04 -2.94 -13.79
C ALA A 124 -6.99 -2.67 -14.97
N GLU A 125 -7.89 -3.61 -15.28
CA GLU A 125 -8.93 -3.45 -16.29
C GLU A 125 -9.89 -2.32 -15.95
N SER A 126 -10.34 -2.26 -14.70
CA SER A 126 -11.24 -1.18 -14.24
C SER A 126 -10.60 0.21 -14.32
N LEU A 127 -9.29 0.29 -14.29
CA LEU A 127 -8.51 1.52 -14.42
C LEU A 127 -8.20 1.88 -15.89
N GLY A 128 -8.52 1.02 -16.85
CA GLY A 128 -8.25 1.25 -18.27
C GLY A 128 -6.80 1.02 -18.69
N LEU A 129 -6.05 0.20 -17.95
CA LEU A 129 -4.69 -0.18 -18.30
C LEU A 129 -4.66 -1.14 -19.50
N ASP A 130 -3.54 -1.16 -20.24
CA ASP A 130 -3.25 -2.21 -21.21
C ASP A 130 -3.08 -3.55 -20.47
N ILE A 131 -4.08 -4.40 -20.59
CA ILE A 131 -4.19 -5.65 -19.82
C ILE A 131 -3.21 -6.71 -20.30
N GLU A 132 -2.93 -6.80 -21.58
CA GLU A 132 -1.97 -7.78 -22.10
C GLU A 132 -0.55 -7.41 -21.63
N LYS A 133 -0.19 -6.14 -21.70
CA LYS A 133 1.07 -5.65 -21.15
C LYS A 133 1.12 -5.88 -19.63
N PHE A 134 0.05 -5.56 -18.91
CA PHE A 134 -0.02 -5.71 -17.45
C PHE A 134 0.19 -7.17 -17.01
N LYS A 135 -0.46 -8.13 -17.67
CA LYS A 135 -0.31 -9.57 -17.38
C LYS A 135 1.12 -10.07 -17.60
N MET A 136 1.76 -9.63 -18.70
CA MET A 136 3.16 -9.97 -18.97
C MET A 136 4.10 -9.40 -17.92
N ASP A 137 3.95 -8.10 -17.62
CA ASP A 137 4.80 -7.37 -16.68
C ASP A 137 4.66 -7.93 -15.26
N LEU A 138 3.44 -8.25 -14.81
CA LEU A 138 3.15 -8.75 -13.46
C LEU A 138 3.98 -9.98 -13.07
N LYS A 139 4.35 -10.80 -14.05
CA LYS A 139 5.15 -12.03 -13.88
C LYS A 139 6.61 -11.88 -14.32
N SER A 140 7.01 -10.71 -14.79
CA SER A 140 8.36 -10.51 -15.31
C SER A 140 9.40 -10.43 -14.18
N SER A 141 10.61 -10.94 -14.48
CA SER A 141 11.76 -10.79 -13.58
C SER A 141 12.12 -9.32 -13.39
N GLN A 142 12.00 -8.51 -14.43
CA GLN A 142 12.31 -7.08 -14.39
C GLN A 142 11.45 -6.34 -13.35
N ILE A 143 10.15 -6.57 -13.32
CA ILE A 143 9.25 -5.95 -12.32
C ILE A 143 9.59 -6.46 -10.92
N ASN A 144 9.93 -7.74 -10.79
CA ASN A 144 10.35 -8.28 -9.50
C ASN A 144 11.67 -7.68 -9.01
N GLU A 145 12.64 -7.44 -9.89
CA GLU A 145 13.90 -6.76 -9.57
C GLU A 145 13.65 -5.34 -9.08
N ILE A 146 12.80 -4.56 -9.76
CA ILE A 146 12.41 -3.22 -9.33
C ILE A 146 11.79 -3.27 -7.91
N LEU A 147 10.89 -4.21 -7.65
CA LEU A 147 10.31 -4.37 -6.31
C LEU A 147 11.38 -4.67 -5.25
N ILE A 148 12.29 -5.59 -5.53
CA ILE A 148 13.36 -5.94 -4.60
C ILE A 148 14.27 -4.75 -4.31
N ASP A 149 14.57 -3.94 -5.30
CA ASP A 149 15.39 -2.74 -5.14
C ASP A 149 14.67 -1.64 -4.35
N GLU A 150 13.36 -1.44 -4.55
CA GLU A 150 12.57 -0.56 -3.68
C GLU A 150 12.54 -1.03 -2.22
N ILE A 151 12.39 -2.34 -2.00
CA ILE A 151 12.45 -2.93 -0.64
C ILE A 151 13.82 -2.73 0.00
N LYS A 152 14.92 -2.94 -0.74
CA LYS A 152 16.27 -2.68 -0.24
C LYS A 152 16.47 -1.20 0.10
N LEU A 153 16.01 -0.30 -0.78
CA LEU A 153 16.07 1.14 -0.55
C LEU A 153 15.31 1.53 0.72
N THR A 154 14.09 1.03 0.90
CA THR A 154 13.29 1.28 2.10
C THR A 154 14.02 0.84 3.37
N ARG A 155 14.63 -0.35 3.35
CA ARG A 155 15.40 -0.86 4.49
C ARG A 155 16.69 -0.06 4.75
N SER A 156 17.36 0.43 3.70
CA SER A 156 18.56 1.26 3.86
C SER A 156 18.29 2.63 4.49
N MET A 157 17.03 3.05 4.54
CA MET A 157 16.57 4.26 5.22
C MET A 157 16.07 3.99 6.66
N ASP A 158 16.36 2.81 7.23
CA ASP A 158 15.88 2.36 8.54
C ASP A 158 14.34 2.34 8.69
N ILE A 159 13.62 2.29 7.56
CA ILE A 159 12.16 2.20 7.55
C ILE A 159 11.75 0.74 7.71
N ASN A 160 11.32 0.38 8.93
CA ASN A 160 10.97 -0.99 9.32
C ASN A 160 9.47 -1.19 9.60
N SER A 161 8.69 -0.13 9.53
CA SER A 161 7.24 -0.13 9.79
C SER A 161 6.47 0.59 8.69
N MET A 162 5.17 0.32 8.58
CA MET A 162 4.29 0.97 7.60
C MET A 162 2.96 1.33 8.24
N PRO A 163 2.44 2.52 7.93
CA PRO A 163 3.02 3.56 7.06
C PRO A 163 4.24 4.22 7.69
N SER A 164 5.11 4.79 6.87
CA SER A 164 6.20 5.67 7.28
C SER A 164 6.33 6.82 6.29
N LEU A 165 6.70 7.99 6.79
CA LEU A 165 6.97 9.18 6.00
C LEU A 165 8.41 9.65 6.23
N ALA A 166 9.08 10.02 5.16
CA ALA A 166 10.40 10.63 5.22
C ALA A 166 10.48 11.83 4.27
N LEU A 167 11.05 12.91 4.73
CA LEU A 167 11.32 14.11 3.95
C LEU A 167 12.79 14.13 3.54
N LYS A 168 13.06 14.31 2.26
CA LYS A 168 14.42 14.48 1.73
C LYS A 168 14.68 15.93 1.39
N ILE A 169 15.64 16.55 2.10
CA ILE A 169 16.07 17.94 1.87
C ILE A 169 17.59 17.92 1.65
N ASN A 170 18.04 18.44 0.52
CA ASN A 170 19.48 18.54 0.17
C ASN A 170 20.25 17.21 0.38
N GLY A 171 19.62 16.09 0.02
CA GLY A 171 20.22 14.76 0.16
C GLY A 171 20.04 14.10 1.53
N THR A 172 19.65 14.86 2.56
CA THR A 172 19.43 14.35 3.92
C THR A 172 18.00 13.88 4.10
N LEU A 173 17.82 12.70 4.72
CA LEU A 173 16.52 12.16 5.08
C LEU A 173 16.17 12.53 6.53
N LYS A 174 14.94 12.99 6.73
CA LYS A 174 14.34 13.24 8.05
C LYS A 174 13.04 12.44 8.15
N GLY A 175 12.90 11.61 9.17
CA GLY A 175 11.63 10.96 9.49
C GLY A 175 10.56 12.00 9.85
N ILE A 176 9.33 11.74 9.44
CA ILE A 176 8.15 12.54 9.75
C ILE A 176 7.23 11.70 10.63
N ASP A 177 6.86 12.22 11.79
CA ASP A 177 5.93 11.56 12.68
C ASP A 177 4.52 11.55 12.07
N ILE A 178 3.86 10.41 12.19
CA ILE A 178 2.52 10.20 11.65
C ILE A 178 1.48 10.42 12.72
N ASP A 179 0.50 11.27 12.42
CA ASP A 179 -0.78 11.32 13.13
C ASP A 179 -1.89 10.84 12.19
N TYR A 180 -2.74 9.95 12.66
CA TYR A 180 -3.80 9.35 11.84
C TYR A 180 -5.04 10.24 11.67
N LEU A 181 -5.15 11.30 12.47
CA LEU A 181 -6.32 12.18 12.54
C LEU A 181 -5.99 13.65 12.23
N ASP A 182 -4.74 14.08 12.48
CA ASP A 182 -4.32 15.47 12.29
C ASP A 182 -3.33 15.61 11.12
N ALA A 183 -3.82 16.03 9.97
CA ALA A 183 -3.01 16.33 8.80
C ALA A 183 -2.08 17.54 9.03
N ASN A 184 -2.56 18.56 9.76
CA ASN A 184 -1.78 19.78 10.05
C ASN A 184 -0.54 19.47 10.88
N TYR A 185 -0.60 18.49 11.79
CA TYR A 185 0.57 18.05 12.55
C TYR A 185 1.68 17.54 11.63
N ILE A 186 1.31 16.81 10.58
CA ILE A 186 2.26 16.27 9.58
C ILE A 186 2.79 17.41 8.70
N VAL A 187 1.91 18.28 8.20
CA VAL A 187 2.28 19.39 7.29
C VAL A 187 3.29 20.33 7.96
N LYS A 188 3.09 20.69 9.24
CA LYS A 188 4.01 21.55 10.00
C LYS A 188 5.42 20.97 10.19
N GLN A 189 5.60 19.67 10.07
CA GLN A 189 6.93 19.04 10.11
C GLN A 189 7.66 19.15 8.77
N ILE A 190 6.92 19.36 7.66
CA ILE A 190 7.41 19.40 6.30
C ILE A 190 7.64 20.85 5.85
N ILE A 191 6.70 21.72 6.17
CA ILE A 191 6.77 23.17 5.90
C ILE A 191 6.62 23.87 7.24
N PRO A 192 7.73 24.29 7.87
CA PRO A 192 7.72 25.00 9.15
C PRO A 192 7.17 26.43 9.05
#